data_bdfaf469a12b049846785ac5d0a35d8f
#
_entry.id   bdfaf469a12b049846785ac5d0a35d8f
#
_cell.length_a   1.000
_cell.length_b   1.000
_cell.length_c   1.000
_cell.angle_alpha   90.00
_cell.angle_beta   90.00
_cell.angle_gamma   90.00
#
_symmetry.space_group_name_H-M   'P 1'
#
loop_
_entity.id
_entity.type
_entity.pdbx_description
1 polymer ?
#
loop_
_entity_poly.entity_id
_entity_poly.type
_entity_poly.pdbx_seq_one_letter_code
_entity_poly.pdbx_strand_id
1 'polypeptide(L)'
;MDYITFIGFTAAAMGGIALFPQVLKVLKTKSTKDISREMILLLAGSILLWLIYGILLNNIPIIVANSFGLIQAIIILFFKIKNQLKKAQHTN
;
A
#
# COMPACT_ATOMS: atom_id res chain seq x y z
N MET A 1 -2.57 -27.24 6.31
CA MET A 1 -2.92 -25.84 6.64
C MET A 1 -4.29 -25.84 7.31
N ASP A 2 -4.40 -25.23 8.46
CA ASP A 2 -5.68 -25.17 9.16
C ASP A 2 -6.58 -24.08 8.54
N TYR A 3 -7.86 -24.11 8.89
CA TYR A 3 -8.82 -23.18 8.30
C TYR A 3 -8.53 -21.72 8.71
N ILE A 4 -7.96 -21.52 9.88
CA ILE A 4 -7.62 -20.16 10.35
C ILE A 4 -6.52 -19.56 9.45
N THR A 5 -5.48 -20.34 9.19
CA THR A 5 -4.38 -19.90 8.30
C THR A 5 -4.90 -19.71 6.87
N PHE A 6 -5.79 -20.57 6.41
CA PHE A 6 -6.40 -20.45 5.09
C PHE A 6 -7.18 -19.14 4.94
N ILE A 7 -7.99 -18.81 5.96
CA ILE A 7 -8.73 -17.55 5.97
C ILE A 7 -7.75 -16.36 5.92
N GLY A 8 -6.67 -16.44 6.70
CA GLY A 8 -5.66 -15.38 6.72
C GLY A 8 -5.02 -15.15 5.36
N PHE A 9 -4.60 -16.19 4.67
CA PHE A 9 -4.01 -16.06 3.34
C PHE A 9 -5.01 -15.60 2.30
N THR A 10 -6.27 -16.02 2.40
CA THR A 10 -7.33 -15.56 1.50
C THR A 10 -7.55 -14.05 1.66
N ALA A 11 -7.63 -13.59 2.90
CA ALA A 11 -7.77 -12.16 3.19
C ALA A 11 -6.56 -11.37 2.68
N ALA A 12 -5.36 -11.92 2.85
CA ALA A 12 -4.12 -11.30 2.35
C ALA A 12 -4.15 -11.13 0.84
N ALA A 13 -4.58 -12.17 0.13
CA ALA A 13 -4.67 -12.14 -1.34
C ALA A 13 -5.67 -11.08 -1.80
N MET A 14 -6.84 -11.04 -1.17
CA MET A 14 -7.87 -10.07 -1.52
C MET A 14 -7.40 -8.64 -1.30
N GLY A 15 -6.74 -8.39 -0.17
CA GLY A 15 -6.23 -7.06 0.14
C GLY A 15 -5.13 -6.61 -0.83
N GLY A 16 -4.21 -7.51 -1.16
CA GLY A 16 -3.14 -7.20 -2.10
C GLY A 16 -3.67 -6.94 -3.52
N ILE A 17 -4.65 -7.74 -3.95
CA ILE A 17 -5.27 -7.57 -5.26
C ILE A 17 -6.04 -6.25 -5.32
N ALA A 18 -6.70 -5.86 -4.23
CA ALA A 18 -7.51 -4.64 -4.22
C ALA A 18 -6.70 -3.38 -4.51
N LEU A 19 -5.47 -3.29 -4.03
CA LEU A 19 -4.61 -2.11 -4.24
C LEU A 19 -3.87 -2.17 -5.58
N PHE A 20 -3.71 -3.35 -6.14
CA PHE A 20 -2.89 -3.58 -7.34
C PHE A 20 -3.32 -2.76 -8.56
N PRO A 21 -4.63 -2.68 -8.91
CA PRO A 21 -5.06 -1.84 -10.03
C PRO A 21 -4.68 -0.37 -9.88
N GLN A 22 -4.71 0.15 -8.65
CA GLN A 22 -4.30 1.52 -8.37
C GLN A 22 -2.82 1.73 -8.68
N VAL A 23 -1.98 0.77 -8.28
CA VAL A 23 -0.54 0.82 -8.55
C VAL A 23 -0.29 0.80 -10.05
N LEU A 24 -0.96 -0.09 -10.78
CA LEU A 24 -0.80 -0.17 -12.23
C LEU A 24 -1.21 1.13 -12.92
N LYS A 25 -2.32 1.73 -12.49
CA LYS A 25 -2.79 2.99 -13.04
C LYS A 25 -1.75 4.09 -12.83
N VAL A 26 -1.21 4.20 -11.61
CA VAL A 26 -0.19 5.19 -11.29
C VAL A 26 1.07 4.98 -12.13
N LEU A 27 1.51 3.73 -12.28
CA LEU A 27 2.71 3.42 -13.06
C LEU A 27 2.53 3.75 -14.54
N LYS A 28 1.32 3.52 -15.08
CA LYS A 28 1.03 3.79 -16.50
C LYS A 28 0.83 5.26 -16.78
N THR A 29 0.07 5.95 -15.95
CA THR A 29 -0.34 7.34 -16.21
C THR A 29 0.55 8.37 -15.52
N LYS A 30 1.33 7.94 -14.53
CA LYS A 30 2.11 8.83 -13.64
C LYS A 30 1.23 9.84 -12.91
N SER A 31 -0.09 9.65 -12.92
CA SER A 31 -1.05 10.56 -12.31
C SER A 31 -1.50 10.02 -10.96
N THR A 32 -1.58 10.91 -9.97
CA THR A 32 -2.08 10.60 -8.63
C THR A 32 -3.20 11.56 -8.24
N LYS A 33 -3.87 12.16 -9.24
CA LYS A 33 -4.93 13.15 -8.99
C LYS A 33 -6.08 12.61 -8.17
N ASP A 34 -6.42 11.34 -8.37
CA ASP A 34 -7.53 10.70 -7.68
C ASP A 34 -7.16 10.16 -6.31
N ILE A 35 -5.91 10.35 -5.89
CA ILE A 35 -5.41 9.80 -4.64
C ILE A 35 -5.14 10.93 -3.67
N SER A 36 -5.80 10.89 -2.50
CA SER A 36 -5.58 11.84 -1.43
C SER A 36 -4.23 11.58 -0.77
N ARG A 37 -3.42 12.63 -0.57
CA ARG A 37 -2.16 12.52 0.14
C ARG A 37 -2.38 12.01 1.57
N GLU A 38 -3.38 12.57 2.24
CA GLU A 38 -3.69 12.21 3.62
C GLU A 38 -4.10 10.74 3.72
N MET A 39 -4.90 10.26 2.77
CA MET A 39 -5.32 8.87 2.72
C MET A 39 -4.14 7.92 2.52
N ILE A 40 -3.26 8.22 1.57
CA ILE A 40 -2.15 7.30 1.29
C ILE A 40 -1.11 7.32 2.41
N LEU A 41 -0.90 8.44 3.07
CA LEU A 41 -0.01 8.52 4.24
C LEU A 41 -0.57 7.70 5.39
N LEU A 42 -1.86 7.83 5.67
CA LEU A 42 -2.51 7.08 6.73
C LEU A 42 -2.50 5.58 6.43
N LEU A 43 -2.77 5.23 5.18
CA LEU A 43 -2.75 3.83 4.74
C LEU A 43 -1.36 3.22 4.87
N ALA A 44 -0.33 3.93 4.40
CA ALA A 44 1.05 3.45 4.49
C ALA A 44 1.47 3.28 5.96
N GLY A 45 1.11 4.22 6.81
CA GLY A 45 1.38 4.13 8.25
C GLY A 45 0.69 2.93 8.89
N SER A 46 -0.58 2.72 8.54
CA SER A 46 -1.34 1.58 9.04
C SER A 46 -0.72 0.25 8.60
N ILE A 47 -0.36 0.15 7.33
CA ILE A 47 0.27 -1.06 6.78
C ILE A 47 1.59 -1.34 7.51
N LEU A 48 2.40 -0.31 7.74
CA LEU A 48 3.67 -0.46 8.45
C LEU A 48 3.44 -0.98 9.87
N LEU A 49 2.48 -0.42 10.59
CA LEU A 49 2.16 -0.88 11.94
C LEU A 49 1.65 -2.31 11.96
N TRP A 50 0.80 -2.68 10.99
CA TRP A 50 0.33 -4.04 10.85
C TRP A 50 1.47 -5.02 10.55
N LEU A 51 2.43 -4.59 9.73
CA LEU A 51 3.60 -5.42 9.42
C LEU A 51 4.42 -5.68 10.68
N ILE A 52 4.68 -4.64 11.47
CA ILE A 52 5.41 -4.79 12.73
C ILE A 52 4.66 -5.73 13.68
N TYR A 53 3.35 -5.54 13.80
CA TYR A 53 2.51 -6.40 14.63
C TYR A 53 2.57 -7.85 14.16
N GLY A 54 2.50 -8.09 12.86
CA GLY A 54 2.59 -9.44 12.31
C GLY A 54 3.93 -10.10 12.57
N ILE A 55 5.01 -9.34 12.47
CA ILE A 55 6.37 -9.85 12.74
C ILE A 55 6.47 -10.24 14.22
N LEU A 56 5.99 -9.39 15.11
CA LEU A 56 6.05 -9.68 16.56
C LEU A 56 5.23 -10.89 16.94
N LEU A 57 4.15 -11.18 16.20
CA LEU A 57 3.31 -12.36 16.42
C LEU A 57 3.78 -13.58 15.64
N ASN A 58 4.78 -13.45 14.78
CA ASN A 58 5.19 -14.51 13.84
C ASN A 58 4.01 -15.00 13.00
N ASN A 59 3.15 -14.08 12.56
CA ASN A 59 1.96 -14.40 11.78
C ASN A 59 2.27 -14.24 10.30
N ILE A 60 2.48 -15.34 9.60
CA ILE A 60 2.91 -15.33 8.19
C ILE A 60 1.89 -14.65 7.27
N PRO A 61 0.58 -14.93 7.33
CA PRO A 61 -0.38 -14.23 6.47
C PRO A 61 -0.34 -12.70 6.63
N ILE A 62 -0.24 -12.20 7.85
CA ILE A 62 -0.17 -10.76 8.12
C ILE A 62 1.14 -10.18 7.56
N ILE A 63 2.26 -10.87 7.76
CA ILE A 63 3.56 -10.43 7.24
C ILE A 63 3.53 -10.32 5.72
N VAL A 64 3.05 -11.36 5.04
CA VAL A 64 2.99 -11.40 3.58
C VAL A 64 2.09 -10.30 3.04
N ALA A 65 0.87 -10.18 3.59
CA ALA A 65 -0.10 -9.19 3.14
C ALA A 65 0.43 -7.77 3.26
N ASN A 66 1.00 -7.46 4.43
CA ASN A 66 1.42 -6.09 4.69
C ASN A 66 2.76 -5.75 4.05
N SER A 67 3.64 -6.74 3.83
CA SER A 67 4.86 -6.53 3.04
C SER A 67 4.51 -6.14 1.61
N PHE A 68 3.59 -6.87 0.98
CA PHE A 68 3.13 -6.57 -0.37
C PHE A 68 2.39 -5.23 -0.42
N GLY A 69 1.51 -4.99 0.55
CA GLY A 69 0.78 -3.74 0.65
C GLY A 69 1.69 -2.53 0.85
N LEU A 70 2.73 -2.68 1.66
CA LEU A 70 3.68 -1.60 1.92
C LEU A 70 4.43 -1.20 0.65
N ILE A 71 4.88 -2.18 -0.13
CA ILE A 71 5.56 -1.91 -1.40
C ILE A 71 4.65 -1.10 -2.31
N GLN A 72 3.40 -1.52 -2.45
CA GLN A 72 2.42 -0.82 -3.29
C GLN A 72 2.13 0.59 -2.79
N ALA A 73 1.95 0.74 -1.48
CA ALA A 73 1.68 2.06 -0.88
C ALA A 73 2.86 3.01 -1.06
N ILE A 74 4.09 2.51 -0.94
CA ILE A 74 5.29 3.31 -1.15
C ILE A 74 5.38 3.79 -2.60
N ILE A 75 5.07 2.93 -3.57
CA ILE A 75 5.07 3.32 -4.99
C ILE A 75 4.08 4.47 -5.22
N ILE A 76 2.86 4.33 -4.72
CA ILE A 76 1.83 5.36 -4.88
C ILE A 76 2.27 6.66 -4.19
N LEU A 77 2.77 6.55 -2.96
CA LEU A 77 3.21 7.71 -2.18
C LEU A 77 4.36 8.44 -2.87
N PHE A 78 5.30 7.69 -3.43
CA PHE A 78 6.43 8.26 -4.17
C PHE A 78 5.94 9.14 -5.32
N PHE A 79 5.02 8.64 -6.13
CA PHE A 79 4.48 9.42 -7.25
C PHE A 79 3.64 10.59 -6.76
N LYS A 80 2.89 10.41 -5.68
CA LYS A 80 2.08 11.50 -5.12
C LYS A 80 2.96 12.67 -4.67
N ILE A 81 4.01 12.39 -3.92
CA ILE A 81 4.94 13.41 -3.44
C ILE A 81 5.68 14.05 -4.61
N LYS A 82 6.17 13.24 -5.55
CA LYS A 82 6.87 13.74 -6.73
C LYS A 82 6.01 14.71 -7.52
N ASN A 83 4.74 14.35 -7.74
CA ASN A 83 3.81 15.20 -8.49
C ASN A 83 3.50 16.50 -7.76
N GLN A 84 3.40 16.45 -6.43
CA GLN A 84 3.17 17.65 -5.63
C GLN A 84 4.38 18.60 -5.67
N LEU A 85 5.59 18.06 -5.63
CA LEU A 85 6.80 18.87 -5.72
C LEU A 85 6.92 19.53 -7.09
N LYS A 86 6.60 18.82 -8.17
CA LYS A 86 6.60 19.38 -9.51
C LYS A 86 5.58 20.52 -9.63
N LYS A 87 4.39 20.32 -9.08
CA LYS A 87 3.34 21.33 -9.11
C LYS A 87 3.77 22.59 -8.36
N ALA A 88 4.41 22.43 -7.20
CA ALA A 88 4.92 23.56 -6.42
C ALA A 88 5.97 24.35 -7.21
N GLN A 89 6.86 23.65 -7.93
CA GLN A 89 7.87 24.30 -8.77
C GLN A 89 7.24 25.09 -9.92
N HIS A 90 6.17 24.57 -10.50
CA HIS A 90 5.50 25.22 -11.63
C HIS A 90 4.66 26.42 -11.22
N THR A 91 4.23 26.49 -9.97
CA THR A 91 3.42 27.63 -9.47
C THR A 91 4.27 28.82 -9.02
N ASN A 92 5.56 28.62 -8.90
CA ASN A 92 6.50 29.68 -8.58
C ASN A 92 7.12 30.25 -9.86
#